data_ae3e82b8da6393b305849fc1007643bd
#
_entry.id   ae3e82b8da6393b305849fc1007643bd
#
_cell.length_a   1.000
_cell.length_b   1.000
_cell.length_c   1.000
_cell.angle_alpha   90.00
_cell.angle_beta   90.00
_cell.angle_gamma   90.00
#
_symmetry.space_group_name_H-M   'P 1'
#
loop_
_entity.id
_entity.type
_entity.pdbx_description
1 polymer ?
#
loop_
_entity_poly.entity_id
_entity_poly.type
_entity_poly.pdbx_seq_one_letter_code
_entity_poly.pdbx_strand_id
1 'polypeptide(L)'
;MLEKHELGEQIFETVKAHLSKRGMTIRQGTIVDATLIAAPSSTKNKEGTRDPEMHQTKKGNQWYYGMKIHAGVDKDSGLIHSLVTTAANVHDLTPAAELLHGDEEVVYGDAGYQGIAKRPERQGAAAEFKVAMRPGKRRVLPNTPDGRLEDLIEAAKAHVRAKVEHPFRVI
;
A
#
# COMPACT_ATOMS: atom_id res chain seq x y z
N MET A 1 1.76 26.73 2.46
CA MET A 1 2.77 26.95 3.52
C MET A 1 3.52 25.66 3.87
N LEU A 2 2.84 24.53 4.12
CA LEU A 2 3.47 23.24 4.44
C LEU A 2 4.36 22.71 3.31
N GLU A 3 3.87 22.72 2.07
CA GLU A 3 4.63 22.28 0.88
C GLU A 3 5.88 23.14 0.62
N LYS A 4 5.74 24.45 0.72
CA LYS A 4 6.86 25.40 0.45
C LYS A 4 8.07 25.19 1.36
N HIS A 5 7.89 24.58 2.53
CA HIS A 5 8.92 24.34 3.54
C HIS A 5 9.15 22.87 3.83
N GLU A 6 8.55 21.96 3.03
CA GLU A 6 8.65 20.49 3.22
C GLU A 6 8.30 20.03 4.65
N LEU A 7 7.46 20.81 5.34
CA LEU A 7 7.11 20.54 6.73
C LEU A 7 6.30 19.26 6.92
N GLY A 8 5.58 18.83 5.88
CA GLY A 8 4.80 17.58 5.93
C GLY A 8 5.69 16.37 6.19
N GLU A 9 6.79 16.24 5.45
CA GLU A 9 7.75 15.15 5.62
C GLU A 9 8.47 15.25 6.98
N GLN A 10 8.91 16.44 7.37
CA GLN A 10 9.57 16.64 8.67
C GLN A 10 8.67 16.30 9.85
N ILE A 11 7.38 16.64 9.79
CA ILE A 11 6.40 16.29 10.81
C ILE A 11 6.21 14.76 10.85
N PHE A 12 6.05 14.12 9.69
CA PHE A 12 5.88 12.68 9.59
C PHE A 12 7.07 11.93 10.19
N GLU A 13 8.31 12.28 9.82
CA GLU A 13 9.50 11.65 10.35
C GLU A 13 9.67 11.89 11.87
N THR A 14 9.35 13.10 12.35
CA THR A 14 9.38 13.42 13.78
C THR A 14 8.39 12.56 14.58
N VAL A 15 7.16 12.43 14.09
CA VAL A 15 6.13 11.59 14.75
C VAL A 15 6.53 10.12 14.70
N LYS A 16 7.01 9.63 13.56
CA LYS A 16 7.51 8.26 13.39
C LYS A 16 8.63 7.93 14.37
N ALA A 17 9.63 8.81 14.50
CA ALA A 17 10.71 8.65 15.44
C ALA A 17 10.23 8.65 16.91
N HIS A 18 9.25 9.48 17.24
CA HIS A 18 8.65 9.53 18.57
C HIS A 18 7.91 8.24 18.93
N LEU A 19 7.09 7.70 18.00
CA LEU A 19 6.37 6.44 18.18
C LEU A 19 7.33 5.25 18.33
N SER A 20 8.38 5.22 17.50
CA SER A 20 9.42 4.19 17.57
C SER A 20 10.15 4.18 18.92
N LYS A 21 10.53 5.36 19.44
CA LYS A 21 11.17 5.49 20.76
C LYS A 21 10.29 4.99 21.92
N ARG A 22 8.96 5.00 21.73
CA ARG A 22 7.99 4.49 22.69
C ARG A 22 7.67 3.01 22.51
N GLY A 23 8.32 2.32 21.58
CA GLY A 23 8.07 0.91 21.27
C GLY A 23 6.70 0.65 20.66
N MET A 24 6.06 1.67 20.05
CA MET A 24 4.73 1.53 19.45
C MET A 24 4.79 0.97 18.02
N THR A 25 5.96 0.91 17.40
CA THR A 25 6.19 0.24 16.11
C THR A 25 7.08 -0.97 16.33
N ILE A 26 6.59 -2.16 15.99
CA ILE A 26 7.29 -3.43 16.26
C ILE A 26 8.25 -3.79 15.12
N ARG A 27 7.97 -3.31 13.88
CA ARG A 27 8.81 -3.48 12.68
C ARG A 27 9.07 -4.92 12.21
N GLN A 28 8.39 -5.91 12.78
CA GLN A 28 8.55 -7.31 12.35
C GLN A 28 7.85 -7.63 11.05
N GLY A 29 6.86 -6.82 10.66
CA GLY A 29 6.15 -7.05 9.41
C GLY A 29 5.43 -5.81 8.91
N THR A 30 5.36 -5.71 7.58
CA THR A 30 4.76 -4.59 6.88
C THR A 30 3.56 -5.05 6.05
N ILE A 31 2.49 -4.27 6.09
CA ILE A 31 1.37 -4.37 5.15
C ILE A 31 1.57 -3.26 4.12
N VAL A 32 1.62 -3.63 2.83
CA VAL A 32 1.68 -2.67 1.72
C VAL A 32 0.34 -2.61 1.02
N ASP A 33 -0.17 -1.40 0.82
CA ASP A 33 -1.42 -1.17 0.08
C ASP A 33 -1.45 0.23 -0.52
N ALA A 34 -2.40 0.49 -1.43
CA ALA A 34 -2.55 1.76 -2.10
C ALA A 34 -4.01 2.21 -2.14
N THR A 35 -4.23 3.51 -1.93
CA THR A 35 -5.54 4.12 -2.09
C THR A 35 -5.51 5.24 -3.12
N LEU A 36 -6.64 5.47 -3.80
CA LEU A 36 -6.81 6.53 -4.78
C LEU A 36 -7.30 7.80 -4.09
N ILE A 37 -6.64 8.90 -4.39
CA ILE A 37 -7.14 10.24 -4.09
C ILE A 37 -7.68 10.81 -5.39
N ALA A 38 -9.01 10.87 -5.47
CA ALA A 38 -9.69 11.40 -6.64
C ALA A 38 -9.71 12.93 -6.62
N ALA A 39 -9.33 13.53 -7.74
CA ALA A 39 -9.42 14.95 -7.97
C ALA A 39 -10.48 15.27 -9.03
N PRO A 40 -11.04 16.49 -9.04
CA PRO A 40 -11.92 16.91 -10.11
C PRO A 40 -11.21 16.88 -11.47
N SER A 41 -11.82 16.20 -12.43
CA SER A 41 -11.27 16.12 -13.80
C SER A 41 -11.54 17.37 -14.65
N SER A 42 -12.20 18.37 -14.09
CA SER A 42 -12.58 19.60 -14.76
C SER A 42 -11.37 20.48 -15.09
N THR A 43 -11.39 21.09 -16.26
CA THR A 43 -10.44 22.14 -16.68
C THR A 43 -10.99 23.56 -16.45
N LYS A 44 -12.13 23.68 -15.73
CA LYS A 44 -12.76 24.97 -15.39
C LYS A 44 -12.10 25.62 -14.17
N ASN A 45 -10.79 25.57 -14.10
CA ASN A 45 -9.99 26.30 -13.13
C ASN A 45 -9.42 27.58 -13.74
N LYS A 46 -8.78 28.40 -12.92
CA LYS A 46 -8.21 29.70 -13.35
C LYS A 46 -7.15 29.53 -14.46
N GLU A 47 -6.46 28.39 -14.49
CA GLU A 47 -5.37 28.10 -15.42
C GLU A 47 -5.84 27.34 -16.66
N GLY A 48 -7.08 26.87 -16.70
CA GLY A 48 -7.67 26.12 -17.81
C GLY A 48 -7.01 24.76 -18.11
N THR A 49 -6.17 24.27 -17.20
CA THR A 49 -5.39 23.03 -17.37
C THR A 49 -5.61 22.06 -16.22
N ARG A 50 -5.35 20.78 -16.47
CA ARG A 50 -5.29 19.75 -15.42
C ARG A 50 -3.91 19.76 -14.80
N ASP A 51 -3.84 19.34 -13.54
CA ASP A 51 -2.58 19.12 -12.86
C ASP A 51 -1.75 18.04 -13.60
N PRO A 52 -0.52 18.34 -14.04
CA PRO A 52 0.31 17.43 -14.82
C PRO A 52 0.79 16.21 -14.02
N GLU A 53 0.80 16.27 -12.68
CA GLU A 53 1.18 15.15 -11.81
C GLU A 53 0.04 14.13 -11.64
N MET A 54 -1.20 14.51 -11.99
CA MET A 54 -2.39 13.67 -11.85
C MET A 54 -2.72 12.94 -13.15
N HIS A 55 -3.07 11.68 -13.06
CA HIS A 55 -3.48 10.87 -14.21
C HIS A 55 -4.77 10.10 -13.98
N GLN A 56 -5.32 9.57 -15.08
CA GLN A 56 -6.51 8.73 -15.06
C GLN A 56 -6.14 7.28 -14.76
N THR A 57 -6.96 6.61 -13.97
CA THR A 57 -6.90 5.17 -13.75
C THR A 57 -8.30 4.58 -13.72
N LYS A 58 -8.41 3.28 -14.00
CA LYS A 58 -9.67 2.55 -13.96
C LYS A 58 -9.67 1.57 -12.79
N LYS A 59 -10.68 1.66 -11.91
CA LYS A 59 -10.92 0.69 -10.83
C LYS A 59 -12.30 0.06 -11.04
N GLY A 60 -12.32 -1.23 -11.33
CA GLY A 60 -13.54 -1.89 -11.79
C GLY A 60 -14.05 -1.28 -13.11
N ASN A 61 -15.29 -0.81 -13.13
CA ASN A 61 -15.89 -0.15 -14.30
C ASN A 61 -15.87 1.38 -14.24
N GLN A 62 -15.27 1.96 -13.19
CA GLN A 62 -15.24 3.41 -12.99
C GLN A 62 -13.86 3.99 -13.27
N TRP A 63 -13.84 5.15 -13.94
CA TRP A 63 -12.64 5.94 -14.17
C TRP A 63 -12.47 6.98 -13.05
N TYR A 64 -11.23 7.13 -12.60
CA TYR A 64 -10.82 8.12 -11.63
C TYR A 64 -9.68 8.95 -12.21
N TYR A 65 -9.65 10.23 -11.86
CA TYR A 65 -8.54 11.14 -12.15
C TYR A 65 -7.95 11.59 -10.81
N GLY A 66 -6.64 11.59 -10.67
CA GLY A 66 -6.00 12.01 -9.42
C GLY A 66 -4.64 11.33 -9.19
N MET A 67 -4.36 11.05 -7.94
CA MET A 67 -3.13 10.44 -7.45
C MET A 67 -3.43 9.16 -6.68
N LYS A 68 -2.39 8.39 -6.40
CA LYS A 68 -2.39 7.29 -5.41
C LYS A 68 -1.49 7.64 -4.24
N ILE A 69 -1.92 7.25 -3.05
CA ILE A 69 -1.05 7.12 -1.88
C ILE A 69 -0.79 5.64 -1.68
N HIS A 70 0.48 5.28 -1.64
CA HIS A 70 0.97 3.96 -1.26
C HIS A 70 1.48 4.04 0.17
N ALA A 71 1.08 3.09 1.01
CA ALA A 71 1.45 3.07 2.43
C ALA A 71 2.13 1.76 2.82
N GLY A 72 3.20 1.86 3.59
CA GLY A 72 3.77 0.79 4.39
C GLY A 72 3.29 0.94 5.83
N VAL A 73 2.57 -0.08 6.32
CA VAL A 73 1.91 -0.07 7.63
C VAL A 73 2.44 -1.21 8.48
N ASP A 74 2.81 -0.94 9.71
CA ASP A 74 3.22 -1.97 10.67
C ASP A 74 2.06 -2.96 10.92
N LYS A 75 2.32 -4.25 10.72
CA LYS A 75 1.28 -5.30 10.80
C LYS A 75 0.66 -5.46 12.19
N ASP A 76 1.37 -5.06 13.24
CA ASP A 76 0.94 -5.24 14.62
C ASP A 76 0.23 -4.01 15.16
N SER A 77 0.86 -2.84 15.06
CA SER A 77 0.29 -1.57 15.54
C SER A 77 -0.70 -0.91 14.60
N GLY A 78 -0.65 -1.20 13.28
CA GLY A 78 -1.44 -0.51 12.27
C GLY A 78 -0.96 0.92 11.97
N LEU A 79 0.22 1.31 12.46
CA LEU A 79 0.80 2.64 12.23
C LEU A 79 1.52 2.69 10.89
N ILE A 80 1.35 3.79 10.17
CA ILE A 80 2.08 4.07 8.93
C ILE A 80 3.53 4.39 9.27
N HIS A 81 4.46 3.72 8.58
CA HIS A 81 5.90 4.01 8.69
C HIS A 81 6.50 4.51 7.37
N SER A 82 5.84 4.27 6.24
CA SER A 82 6.29 4.72 4.91
C SER A 82 5.10 5.18 4.09
N LEU A 83 5.27 6.28 3.36
CA LEU A 83 4.28 6.84 2.46
C LEU A 83 4.96 7.26 1.15
N VAL A 84 4.34 6.90 0.02
CA VAL A 84 4.77 7.34 -1.30
C VAL A 84 3.54 7.77 -2.10
N THR A 85 3.61 8.93 -2.73
CA THR A 85 2.57 9.42 -3.63
C THR A 85 2.99 9.24 -5.09
N THR A 86 2.06 8.83 -5.93
CA THR A 86 2.29 8.69 -7.38
C THR A 86 1.07 9.14 -8.16
N ALA A 87 1.24 9.36 -9.46
CA ALA A 87 0.10 9.49 -10.35
C ALA A 87 -0.80 8.23 -10.29
N ALA A 88 -2.11 8.40 -10.44
CA ALA A 88 -3.07 7.31 -10.25
C ALA A 88 -2.88 6.10 -11.20
N ASN A 89 -2.23 6.29 -12.35
CA ASN A 89 -1.95 5.23 -13.33
C ASN A 89 -0.68 4.41 -13.04
N VAL A 90 0.14 4.83 -12.07
CA VAL A 90 1.34 4.07 -11.68
C VAL A 90 0.94 2.75 -11.03
N HIS A 91 1.62 1.67 -11.42
CA HIS A 91 1.34 0.34 -10.87
C HIS A 91 1.85 0.23 -9.42
N ASP A 92 1.07 -0.43 -8.55
CA ASP A 92 1.34 -0.49 -7.09
C ASP A 92 2.69 -1.15 -6.75
N LEU A 93 3.18 -2.05 -7.61
CA LEU A 93 4.52 -2.63 -7.49
C LEU A 93 5.67 -1.63 -7.70
N THR A 94 5.43 -0.52 -8.38
CA THR A 94 6.52 0.42 -8.73
C THR A 94 7.15 1.04 -7.50
N PRO A 95 6.39 1.67 -6.58
CA PRO A 95 6.95 2.23 -5.36
C PRO A 95 7.10 1.20 -4.22
N ALA A 96 6.77 -0.07 -4.44
CA ALA A 96 6.72 -1.06 -3.36
C ALA A 96 8.03 -1.23 -2.58
N ALA A 97 9.17 -0.98 -3.21
CA ALA A 97 10.47 -1.03 -2.55
C ALA A 97 10.65 0.08 -1.50
N GLU A 98 10.10 1.25 -1.77
CA GLU A 98 10.17 2.43 -0.90
C GLU A 98 9.25 2.34 0.32
N LEU A 99 8.27 1.41 0.27
CA LEU A 99 7.36 1.16 1.38
C LEU A 99 7.92 0.25 2.45
N LEU A 100 9.07 -0.38 2.20
CA LEU A 100 9.70 -1.33 3.11
C LEU A 100 10.91 -0.71 3.80
N HIS A 101 11.11 -1.03 5.07
CA HIS A 101 12.25 -0.52 5.86
C HIS A 101 13.47 -1.45 5.83
N GLY A 102 13.34 -2.67 5.27
CA GLY A 102 14.45 -3.60 5.05
C GLY A 102 14.64 -4.67 6.14
N ASP A 103 14.06 -4.48 7.32
CA ASP A 103 14.17 -5.40 8.47
C ASP A 103 12.92 -6.29 8.64
N GLU A 104 12.02 -6.32 7.64
CA GLU A 104 10.81 -7.11 7.72
C GLU A 104 11.08 -8.62 7.73
N GLU A 105 10.45 -9.34 8.64
CA GLU A 105 10.35 -10.80 8.60
C GLU A 105 9.25 -11.24 7.63
N VAL A 106 8.16 -10.42 7.52
CA VAL A 106 7.02 -10.73 6.66
C VAL A 106 6.41 -9.48 6.04
N VAL A 107 6.03 -9.59 4.76
CA VAL A 107 5.34 -8.53 4.02
C VAL A 107 4.00 -9.04 3.50
N TYR A 108 2.92 -8.34 3.83
CA TYR A 108 1.58 -8.60 3.33
C TYR A 108 1.22 -7.60 2.24
N GLY A 109 0.64 -8.09 1.15
CA GLY A 109 0.15 -7.23 0.07
C GLY A 109 -1.12 -7.80 -0.56
N ASP A 110 -1.87 -6.98 -1.27
CA ASP A 110 -3.00 -7.43 -2.07
C ASP A 110 -2.55 -8.12 -3.37
N ALA A 111 -3.48 -8.58 -4.18
CA ALA A 111 -3.17 -9.25 -5.44
C ALA A 111 -2.46 -8.35 -6.48
N GLY A 112 -2.48 -7.03 -6.30
CA GLY A 112 -1.73 -6.06 -7.10
C GLY A 112 -0.21 -6.16 -6.88
N TYR A 113 0.21 -6.65 -5.72
CA TYR A 113 1.63 -6.83 -5.37
C TYR A 113 2.19 -8.20 -5.75
N GLN A 114 1.47 -9.01 -6.54
CA GLN A 114 2.00 -10.29 -7.03
C GLN A 114 3.27 -10.06 -7.86
N GLY A 115 4.33 -10.79 -7.51
CA GLY A 115 5.65 -10.66 -8.13
C GLY A 115 6.63 -9.76 -7.38
N ILE A 116 6.22 -9.13 -6.27
CA ILE A 116 7.10 -8.28 -5.45
C ILE A 116 8.39 -9.01 -5.02
N ALA A 117 8.29 -10.26 -4.62
CA ALA A 117 9.44 -11.08 -4.20
C ALA A 117 10.46 -11.35 -5.33
N LYS A 118 10.03 -11.23 -6.59
CA LYS A 118 10.87 -11.49 -7.78
C LYS A 118 11.59 -10.24 -8.28
N ARG A 119 11.33 -9.10 -7.67
CA ARG A 119 11.92 -7.84 -8.10
C ARG A 119 13.41 -7.79 -7.77
N PRO A 120 14.26 -7.23 -8.65
CA PRO A 120 15.70 -7.11 -8.41
C PRO A 120 16.05 -6.41 -7.10
N GLU A 121 15.25 -5.41 -6.73
CA GLU A 121 15.43 -4.62 -5.50
C GLU A 121 15.17 -5.44 -4.23
N ARG A 122 14.60 -6.67 -4.38
CA ARG A 122 14.27 -7.60 -3.28
C ARG A 122 15.14 -8.87 -3.29
N GLN A 123 16.07 -8.99 -4.24
CA GLN A 123 17.01 -10.10 -4.26
C GLN A 123 17.89 -10.07 -3.01
N GLY A 124 17.80 -11.14 -2.19
CA GLY A 124 18.52 -11.22 -0.91
C GLY A 124 17.74 -10.71 0.31
N ALA A 125 16.52 -10.19 0.14
CA ALA A 125 15.67 -9.87 1.29
C ALA A 125 15.24 -11.16 2.02
N ALA A 126 15.41 -11.18 3.33
CA ALA A 126 15.03 -12.32 4.18
C ALA A 126 13.51 -12.41 4.43
N ALA A 127 12.75 -11.38 4.05
CA ALA A 127 11.32 -11.29 4.31
C ALA A 127 10.50 -12.33 3.57
N GLU A 128 9.54 -12.95 4.24
CA GLU A 128 8.50 -13.78 3.63
C GLU A 128 7.40 -12.91 3.02
N PHE A 129 7.09 -13.07 1.73
CA PHE A 129 6.06 -12.30 1.04
C PHE A 129 4.72 -13.04 1.00
N LYS A 130 3.74 -12.59 1.77
CA LYS A 130 2.38 -13.14 1.87
C LYS A 130 1.38 -12.32 1.05
N VAL A 131 1.57 -12.32 -0.26
CA VAL A 131 0.68 -11.63 -1.21
C VAL A 131 -0.62 -12.41 -1.39
N ALA A 132 -1.75 -11.70 -1.44
CA ALA A 132 -3.06 -12.31 -1.63
C ALA A 132 -3.19 -12.97 -3.01
N MET A 133 -3.92 -14.08 -3.05
CA MET A 133 -4.31 -14.74 -4.30
C MET A 133 -5.29 -13.85 -5.09
N ARG A 134 -5.18 -13.89 -6.41
CA ARG A 134 -6.16 -13.21 -7.27
C ARG A 134 -7.56 -13.77 -7.05
N PRO A 135 -8.60 -12.92 -6.95
CA PRO A 135 -9.97 -13.37 -6.66
C PRO A 135 -10.48 -14.48 -7.59
N GLY A 136 -10.10 -14.42 -8.88
CA GLY A 136 -10.47 -15.47 -9.84
C GLY A 136 -9.85 -16.84 -9.53
N LYS A 137 -8.61 -16.88 -9.03
CA LYS A 137 -7.96 -18.13 -8.61
C LYS A 137 -8.57 -18.67 -7.31
N ARG A 138 -8.80 -17.80 -6.32
CA ARG A 138 -9.41 -18.18 -5.05
C ARG A 138 -10.82 -18.79 -5.24
N ARG A 139 -11.60 -18.23 -6.16
CA ARG A 139 -12.99 -18.70 -6.44
C ARG A 139 -13.06 -20.13 -6.99
N VAL A 140 -12.01 -20.59 -7.65
CA VAL A 140 -11.94 -21.93 -8.27
C VAL A 140 -11.14 -22.93 -7.45
N LEU A 141 -10.83 -22.63 -6.19
CA LEU A 141 -10.19 -23.58 -5.28
C LEU A 141 -11.05 -24.83 -5.15
N PRO A 142 -10.45 -26.03 -5.20
CA PRO A 142 -11.19 -27.27 -5.10
C PRO A 142 -11.76 -27.50 -3.70
N ASN A 143 -12.92 -28.14 -3.60
CA ASN A 143 -13.49 -28.52 -2.30
C ASN A 143 -12.82 -29.77 -1.71
N THR A 144 -11.51 -29.75 -1.62
CA THR A 144 -10.66 -30.76 -0.99
C THR A 144 -10.13 -30.24 0.35
N PRO A 145 -9.57 -31.10 1.22
CA PRO A 145 -8.89 -30.62 2.43
C PRO A 145 -7.83 -29.54 2.15
N ASP A 146 -7.01 -29.72 1.10
CA ASP A 146 -5.97 -28.78 0.71
C ASP A 146 -6.54 -27.47 0.20
N GLY A 147 -7.58 -27.52 -0.65
CA GLY A 147 -8.23 -26.30 -1.15
C GLY A 147 -8.91 -25.49 -0.04
N ARG A 148 -9.49 -26.18 0.97
CA ARG A 148 -10.03 -25.51 2.17
C ARG A 148 -8.92 -24.88 3.02
N LEU A 149 -7.77 -25.55 3.14
CA LEU A 149 -6.61 -25.01 3.86
C LEU A 149 -6.09 -23.75 3.14
N GLU A 150 -5.96 -23.79 1.81
CA GLU A 150 -5.56 -22.62 1.03
C GLU A 150 -6.53 -21.45 1.22
N ASP A 151 -7.85 -21.70 1.22
CA ASP A 151 -8.85 -20.66 1.46
C ASP A 151 -8.75 -20.05 2.87
N LEU A 152 -8.48 -20.87 3.89
CA LEU A 152 -8.22 -20.40 5.25
C LEU A 152 -6.96 -19.52 5.33
N ILE A 153 -5.88 -19.89 4.62
CA ILE A 153 -4.66 -19.08 4.55
C ILE A 153 -4.97 -17.73 3.89
N GLU A 154 -5.74 -17.71 2.81
CA GLU A 154 -6.14 -16.44 2.17
C GLU A 154 -7.05 -15.59 3.06
N ALA A 155 -7.94 -16.21 3.85
CA ALA A 155 -8.75 -15.50 4.84
C ALA A 155 -7.86 -14.89 5.95
N ALA A 156 -6.85 -15.61 6.43
CA ALA A 156 -5.90 -15.10 7.41
C ALA A 156 -5.09 -13.91 6.87
N LYS A 157 -4.59 -13.99 5.62
CA LYS A 157 -3.93 -12.85 4.95
C LYS A 157 -4.84 -11.63 4.87
N ALA A 158 -6.10 -11.82 4.47
CA ALA A 158 -7.08 -10.74 4.39
C ALA A 158 -7.34 -10.09 5.75
N HIS A 159 -7.42 -10.89 6.83
CA HIS A 159 -7.61 -10.39 8.19
C HIS A 159 -6.45 -9.49 8.64
N VAL A 160 -5.20 -9.89 8.39
CA VAL A 160 -4.03 -9.05 8.71
C VAL A 160 -4.06 -7.77 7.90
N ARG A 161 -4.33 -7.86 6.59
CA ARG A 161 -4.37 -6.69 5.69
C ARG A 161 -5.47 -5.69 6.02
N ALA A 162 -6.56 -6.12 6.63
CA ALA A 162 -7.66 -5.22 7.01
C ALA A 162 -7.20 -4.05 7.90
N LYS A 163 -6.06 -4.17 8.59
CA LYS A 163 -5.51 -3.07 9.41
C LYS A 163 -5.11 -1.84 8.59
N VAL A 164 -4.71 -1.99 7.33
CA VAL A 164 -4.34 -0.86 6.46
C VAL A 164 -5.54 0.03 6.11
N GLU A 165 -6.76 -0.51 6.20
CA GLU A 165 -7.98 0.26 5.97
C GLU A 165 -8.20 1.36 7.03
N HIS A 166 -7.64 1.19 8.25
CA HIS A 166 -7.80 2.17 9.30
C HIS A 166 -7.14 3.52 8.96
N PRO A 167 -5.85 3.58 8.62
CA PRO A 167 -5.23 4.83 8.20
C PRO A 167 -5.87 5.43 6.93
N PHE A 168 -6.31 4.62 5.97
CA PHE A 168 -6.96 5.12 4.76
C PHE A 168 -8.35 5.74 4.98
N ARG A 169 -8.99 5.51 6.12
CA ARG A 169 -10.24 6.19 6.49
C ARG A 169 -10.05 7.63 6.97
N VAL A 170 -8.82 8.01 7.26
CA VAL A 170 -8.47 9.34 7.80
C VAL A 170 -7.94 10.26 6.69
N ILE A 171 -7.51 9.69 5.58
CA ILE A 171 -7.06 10.37 4.37
C ILE A 171 -8.25 10.66 3.46
#